data_66015d71b113c2f70dbb4f32e830a5e1
#
_entry.id   66015d71b113c2f70dbb4f32e830a5e1
#
_cell.length_a   1.000
_cell.length_b   1.000
_cell.length_c   1.000
_cell.angle_alpha   90.00
_cell.angle_beta   90.00
_cell.angle_gamma   90.00
#
_symmetry.space_group_name_H-M   'P 1'
#
loop_
_entity.id
_entity.type
_entity.pdbx_description
1 polymer ?
#
loop_
_entity_poly.entity_id
_entity_poly.type
_entity_poly.pdbx_seq_one_letter_code
_entity_poly.pdbx_strand_id
1 'polypeptide(L)'
;MAVPAFVTGTAVRREPAASRPSDGGGAWLTGTGRVTVAPRDVPAVLGRHVLVDGLDLVVDLAASRGRTLVDARTGERYLDLYSFFASAPLGVNPPELADDPEVVAELGRAALNKPANPDVATVAYAEFVATFARVLGDPRLPHLFFVEGGALAVENALKCAFDWKSRHNEAHGRPARLGTRVLHLRHAFHGRSGYTLSVTNTDPNKTDRFPTFDWPRIDSPAQTFPVTAASLAAVRAAERRALEAAKAAFERHPHDIACVLAEPIQCEGGDRHLRPEFLAALGELAHARDALFVLDEVQTGVGATGAAWCYQRLGLRPDVVAFAKKAQVGGVMAGGRVDEVADNVFRVPGRINSTWGGGLVDMVRSTRMLEVIERDRLFEAAARAGERLLAGLTALAAGHPRLLSNPRGLGLLCAFDLPDRATRDEALRRLRVDEHVLTLPAGDVTVRVRPALTITDDEIDAALAAFGRVAAALAGGAGEAGVVAGRATPALRPATESSPAYGGGGGGRLAACADLTGDGS
;
A
#
# COMPACT_ATOMS: atom_id res chain seq x y z
N MET A 1 19.77 -13.73 -16.60
CA MET A 1 18.30 -13.99 -16.48
C MET A 1 17.61 -12.63 -16.49
N ALA A 2 16.77 -12.39 -17.51
CA ALA A 2 16.05 -11.12 -17.61
C ALA A 2 14.98 -11.08 -16.52
N VAL A 3 15.01 -10.05 -15.69
CA VAL A 3 14.04 -9.79 -14.63
C VAL A 3 12.76 -9.32 -15.32
N PRO A 4 11.59 -9.94 -15.10
CA PRO A 4 10.35 -9.42 -15.64
C PRO A 4 10.03 -8.12 -14.91
N ALA A 5 9.90 -7.03 -15.66
CA ALA A 5 9.39 -5.77 -15.14
C ALA A 5 8.00 -6.00 -14.56
N PHE A 6 7.71 -5.38 -13.43
CA PHE A 6 6.36 -5.28 -12.88
C PHE A 6 5.56 -4.40 -13.83
N VAL A 7 4.96 -5.02 -14.84
CA VAL A 7 4.14 -4.34 -15.81
C VAL A 7 2.71 -4.34 -15.27
N THR A 8 2.34 -3.22 -14.72
CA THR A 8 0.96 -2.78 -14.83
C THR A 8 0.81 -2.25 -16.26
N GLY A 9 0.61 -3.11 -17.21
CA GLY A 9 0.56 -2.75 -18.63
C GLY A 9 1.61 -3.52 -19.42
N THR A 10 1.21 -4.07 -20.52
CA THR A 10 2.00 -4.79 -21.51
C THR A 10 3.35 -4.12 -21.74
N ALA A 11 4.44 -4.88 -21.53
CA ALA A 11 5.75 -4.51 -22.04
C ALA A 11 5.64 -4.36 -23.56
N VAL A 12 5.57 -3.12 -24.04
CA VAL A 12 5.90 -2.82 -25.42
C VAL A 12 7.36 -3.25 -25.59
N ARG A 13 7.59 -4.30 -26.37
CA ARG A 13 8.95 -4.66 -26.81
C ARG A 13 9.52 -3.39 -27.42
N ARG A 14 10.49 -2.76 -26.74
CA ARG A 14 11.30 -1.74 -27.37
C ARG A 14 12.18 -2.44 -28.40
N GLU A 15 11.99 -2.12 -29.65
CA GLU A 15 13.04 -2.32 -30.65
C GLU A 15 14.31 -1.61 -30.18
N PRO A 16 15.51 -2.12 -30.49
CA PRO A 16 16.74 -1.45 -30.12
C PRO A 16 16.72 -0.03 -30.70
N ALA A 17 17.08 0.92 -29.83
CA ALA A 17 17.02 2.33 -30.10
C ALA A 17 17.54 2.66 -31.49
N ALA A 18 16.64 3.05 -32.37
CA ALA A 18 17.01 3.80 -33.57
C ALA A 18 17.79 5.04 -33.11
N SER A 19 18.86 5.32 -33.83
CA SER A 19 19.77 6.46 -33.69
C SER A 19 19.08 7.71 -33.14
N ARG A 20 19.71 8.33 -32.12
CA ARG A 20 19.32 9.62 -31.58
C ARG A 20 18.85 10.55 -32.72
N PRO A 21 17.63 11.09 -32.65
CA PRO A 21 17.28 12.19 -33.53
C PRO A 21 18.18 13.36 -33.18
N SER A 22 18.83 13.90 -34.19
CA SER A 22 19.58 15.15 -34.15
C SER A 22 18.74 16.25 -33.51
N ASP A 23 19.40 17.10 -32.72
CA ASP A 23 18.92 18.28 -32.03
C ASP A 23 17.86 19.09 -32.80
N GLY A 24 16.64 18.69 -32.74
CA GLY A 24 15.48 19.50 -33.04
C GLY A 24 14.97 20.08 -31.72
N GLY A 25 15.55 21.16 -31.28
CA GLY A 25 15.12 21.92 -30.12
C GLY A 25 13.69 22.43 -30.31
N GLY A 26 12.69 21.62 -29.97
CA GLY A 26 11.34 22.10 -29.74
C GLY A 26 11.37 23.02 -28.52
N ALA A 27 11.19 24.32 -28.74
CA ALA A 27 11.20 25.32 -27.68
C ALA A 27 10.03 25.06 -26.72
N TRP A 28 10.32 24.47 -25.57
CA TRP A 28 9.40 24.29 -24.46
C TRP A 28 9.15 25.60 -23.67
N LEU A 29 9.85 26.67 -24.05
CA LEU A 29 9.76 27.99 -23.38
C LEU A 29 8.70 28.83 -24.11
N THR A 30 7.63 29.19 -23.40
CA THR A 30 6.79 30.32 -23.80
C THR A 30 7.55 31.63 -23.59
N GLY A 31 7.11 32.73 -24.22
CA GLY A 31 7.74 34.04 -24.06
C GLY A 31 7.88 34.54 -22.60
N THR A 32 7.31 33.86 -21.64
CA THR A 32 7.41 34.11 -20.19
C THR A 32 8.47 33.26 -19.49
N GLY A 33 9.21 32.41 -20.22
CA GLY A 33 10.19 31.47 -19.65
C GLY A 33 9.57 30.25 -18.96
N ARG A 34 8.22 30.13 -18.94
CA ARG A 34 7.53 28.99 -18.35
C ARG A 34 7.55 27.81 -19.32
N VAL A 35 7.94 26.63 -18.82
CA VAL A 35 7.85 25.38 -19.58
C VAL A 35 6.39 24.94 -19.63
N THR A 36 5.88 24.68 -20.82
CA THR A 36 4.55 24.06 -21.05
C THR A 36 4.72 22.76 -21.82
N VAL A 37 3.97 21.74 -21.45
CA VAL A 37 4.00 20.41 -22.08
C VAL A 37 2.63 20.06 -22.61
N ALA A 38 2.52 19.75 -23.90
CA ALA A 38 1.24 19.26 -24.45
C ALA A 38 0.96 17.84 -23.91
N PRO A 39 -0.30 17.47 -23.69
CA PRO A 39 -0.66 16.14 -23.13
C PRO A 39 -0.02 14.97 -23.89
N ARG A 40 0.03 15.01 -25.21
CA ARG A 40 0.66 13.98 -26.05
C ARG A 40 2.16 13.81 -25.81
N ASP A 41 2.84 14.86 -25.33
CA ASP A 41 4.28 14.89 -25.15
C ASP A 41 4.70 14.47 -23.72
N VAL A 42 3.74 14.36 -22.80
CA VAL A 42 4.00 14.05 -21.37
C VAL A 42 4.82 12.76 -21.20
N PRO A 43 4.49 11.62 -21.83
CA PRO A 43 5.29 10.40 -21.66
C PRO A 43 6.73 10.55 -22.16
N ALA A 44 6.93 11.28 -23.28
CA ALA A 44 8.24 11.51 -23.87
C ALA A 44 9.09 12.44 -22.99
N VAL A 45 8.50 13.48 -22.40
CA VAL A 45 9.17 14.40 -21.49
C VAL A 45 9.58 13.69 -20.21
N LEU A 46 8.66 12.97 -19.58
CA LEU A 46 8.94 12.21 -18.36
C LEU A 46 10.01 11.14 -18.62
N GLY A 47 9.87 10.36 -19.71
CA GLY A 47 10.80 9.27 -20.02
C GLY A 47 12.24 9.67 -20.29
N ARG A 48 12.56 10.96 -20.41
CA ARG A 48 13.94 11.47 -20.47
C ARG A 48 14.65 11.43 -19.12
N HIS A 49 13.91 11.55 -18.03
CA HIS A 49 14.44 11.76 -16.69
C HIS A 49 13.87 10.81 -15.65
N VAL A 50 12.67 10.28 -15.88
CA VAL A 50 11.93 9.43 -14.94
C VAL A 50 11.56 8.12 -15.64
N LEU A 51 11.67 7.00 -14.92
CA LEU A 51 11.11 5.73 -15.39
C LEU A 51 9.58 5.83 -15.34
N VAL A 52 8.94 5.76 -16.51
CA VAL A 52 7.48 5.77 -16.63
C VAL A 52 7.02 4.32 -16.81
N ASP A 53 6.60 3.70 -15.72
CA ASP A 53 6.17 2.29 -15.64
C ASP A 53 4.73 2.13 -15.15
N GLY A 54 3.97 3.24 -15.09
CA GLY A 54 2.57 3.28 -14.66
C GLY A 54 1.56 2.90 -15.75
N LEU A 55 0.29 3.25 -15.50
CA LEU A 55 -0.77 3.13 -16.49
C LEU A 55 -0.48 4.06 -17.68
N ASP A 56 -0.75 3.59 -18.90
CA ASP A 56 -0.70 4.46 -20.08
C ASP A 56 -1.92 5.38 -20.10
N LEU A 57 -1.87 6.40 -19.25
CA LEU A 57 -2.92 7.38 -19.06
C LEU A 57 -2.28 8.72 -18.65
N VAL A 58 -2.63 9.80 -19.33
CA VAL A 58 -2.28 11.16 -18.95
C VAL A 58 -3.53 11.83 -18.39
N VAL A 59 -3.62 11.92 -17.06
CA VAL A 59 -4.85 12.40 -16.41
C VAL A 59 -5.05 13.89 -16.65
N ASP A 60 -6.19 14.27 -17.20
CA ASP A 60 -6.70 15.64 -17.19
C ASP A 60 -7.30 15.93 -15.82
N LEU A 61 -6.54 16.65 -14.99
CA LEU A 61 -6.98 17.01 -13.63
C LEU A 61 -8.16 17.99 -13.64
N ALA A 62 -8.36 18.78 -14.70
CA ALA A 62 -9.46 19.74 -14.76
C ALA A 62 -10.78 19.06 -15.20
N ALA A 63 -10.69 18.12 -16.14
CA ALA A 63 -11.86 17.41 -16.67
C ALA A 63 -12.27 16.17 -15.85
N SER A 64 -11.34 15.62 -15.07
CA SER A 64 -11.61 14.46 -14.20
C SER A 64 -12.44 14.87 -12.99
N ARG A 65 -13.44 14.03 -12.62
CA ARG A 65 -14.34 14.37 -11.50
C ARG A 65 -14.93 13.12 -10.85
N GLY A 66 -14.96 13.10 -9.53
CA GLY A 66 -15.52 12.00 -8.73
C GLY A 66 -14.82 10.67 -9.05
N ARG A 67 -15.55 9.71 -9.59
CA ARG A 67 -15.04 8.38 -9.98
C ARG A 67 -14.77 8.28 -11.48
N THR A 68 -14.63 9.40 -12.17
CA THR A 68 -14.28 9.45 -13.59
C THR A 68 -12.93 10.13 -13.80
N LEU A 69 -11.96 9.38 -14.33
CA LEU A 69 -10.71 9.94 -14.85
C LEU A 69 -10.85 10.19 -16.36
N VAL A 70 -10.25 11.28 -16.84
CA VAL A 70 -10.23 11.65 -18.26
C VAL A 70 -8.78 11.62 -18.75
N ASP A 71 -8.53 10.95 -19.88
CA ASP A 71 -7.21 11.04 -20.55
C ASP A 71 -7.11 12.37 -21.30
N ALA A 72 -6.16 13.19 -20.89
CA ALA A 72 -5.90 14.49 -21.50
C ALA A 72 -5.47 14.41 -22.99
N ARG A 73 -5.02 13.24 -23.48
CA ARG A 73 -4.58 13.02 -24.86
C ARG A 73 -5.75 12.75 -25.81
N THR A 74 -6.75 12.01 -25.31
CA THR A 74 -7.85 11.46 -26.13
C THR A 74 -9.23 12.00 -25.73
N GLY A 75 -9.40 12.47 -24.51
CA GLY A 75 -10.69 12.81 -23.92
C GLY A 75 -11.50 11.60 -23.45
N GLU A 76 -10.96 10.40 -23.55
CA GLU A 76 -11.62 9.17 -23.08
C GLU A 76 -11.84 9.21 -21.58
N ARG A 77 -12.96 8.66 -21.14
CA ARG A 77 -13.44 8.67 -19.75
C ARG A 77 -13.36 7.26 -19.18
N TYR A 78 -12.73 7.14 -18.01
CA TYR A 78 -12.51 5.86 -17.33
C TYR A 78 -13.25 5.85 -16.00
N LEU A 79 -13.98 4.77 -15.72
CA LEU A 79 -14.49 4.50 -14.38
C LEU A 79 -13.31 4.11 -13.47
N ASP A 80 -13.08 4.91 -12.43
CA ASP A 80 -11.95 4.77 -11.53
C ASP A 80 -12.28 3.84 -10.34
N LEU A 81 -11.87 2.59 -10.44
CA LEU A 81 -11.86 1.65 -9.33
C LEU A 81 -10.44 1.41 -8.79
N TYR A 82 -9.54 2.35 -9.08
CA TYR A 82 -8.14 2.37 -8.68
C TYR A 82 -7.90 3.41 -7.57
N SER A 83 -8.55 4.58 -7.67
CA SER A 83 -8.50 5.72 -6.76
C SER A 83 -7.08 6.03 -6.25
N PHE A 84 -6.10 6.07 -7.19
CA PHE A 84 -4.68 6.31 -6.90
C PHE A 84 -4.13 5.39 -5.80
N PHE A 85 -4.26 4.07 -5.99
CA PHE A 85 -3.93 3.03 -4.98
C PHE A 85 -4.74 3.16 -3.69
N ALA A 86 -6.04 3.46 -3.81
CA ALA A 86 -6.94 3.66 -2.69
C ALA A 86 -6.57 4.88 -1.81
N SER A 87 -6.08 5.97 -2.41
CA SER A 87 -5.74 7.20 -1.67
C SER A 87 -6.70 8.38 -1.90
N ALA A 88 -7.65 8.26 -2.83
CA ALA A 88 -8.68 9.27 -3.09
C ALA A 88 -10.03 8.85 -2.45
N PRO A 89 -10.29 9.19 -1.17
CA PRO A 89 -11.48 8.71 -0.47
C PRO A 89 -12.79 9.22 -1.09
N LEU A 90 -12.81 10.43 -1.62
CA LEU A 90 -13.97 11.06 -2.26
C LEU A 90 -13.88 11.07 -3.80
N GLY A 91 -12.85 10.43 -4.37
CA GLY A 91 -12.54 10.52 -5.80
C GLY A 91 -11.75 11.77 -6.15
N VAL A 92 -11.73 12.11 -7.45
CA VAL A 92 -11.00 13.27 -7.99
C VAL A 92 -11.91 14.49 -8.00
N ASN A 93 -11.38 15.64 -7.59
CA ASN A 93 -12.09 16.93 -7.54
C ASN A 93 -13.51 16.79 -6.94
N PRO A 94 -13.65 16.29 -5.72
CA PRO A 94 -14.97 16.22 -5.10
C PRO A 94 -15.59 17.63 -5.03
N PRO A 95 -16.89 17.78 -5.36
CA PRO A 95 -17.53 19.09 -5.44
C PRO A 95 -17.38 19.93 -4.17
N GLU A 96 -17.43 19.29 -3.01
CA GLU A 96 -17.31 19.92 -1.70
C GLU A 96 -15.95 20.58 -1.46
N LEU A 97 -14.93 20.22 -2.24
CA LEU A 97 -13.61 20.84 -2.20
C LEU A 97 -13.36 21.70 -3.44
N ALA A 98 -13.69 21.18 -4.62
CA ALA A 98 -13.35 21.82 -5.89
C ALA A 98 -14.25 23.00 -6.24
N ASP A 99 -15.52 22.98 -5.83
CA ASP A 99 -16.52 23.98 -6.16
C ASP A 99 -16.71 25.00 -5.02
N ASP A 100 -16.03 24.83 -3.88
CA ASP A 100 -16.04 25.78 -2.77
C ASP A 100 -14.84 26.74 -2.88
N PRO A 101 -15.07 28.04 -3.22
CA PRO A 101 -13.98 28.99 -3.40
C PRO A 101 -13.21 29.29 -2.10
N GLU A 102 -13.84 29.14 -0.92
CA GLU A 102 -13.17 29.35 0.36
C GLU A 102 -12.19 28.22 0.65
N VAL A 103 -12.61 26.98 0.41
CA VAL A 103 -11.74 25.79 0.53
C VAL A 103 -10.59 25.84 -0.46
N VAL A 104 -10.85 26.22 -1.72
CA VAL A 104 -9.79 26.38 -2.75
C VAL A 104 -8.80 27.46 -2.33
N ALA A 105 -9.27 28.60 -1.78
CA ALA A 105 -8.39 29.67 -1.31
C ALA A 105 -7.58 29.24 -0.07
N GLU A 106 -8.15 28.45 0.82
CA GLU A 106 -7.46 27.88 1.99
C GLU A 106 -6.36 26.90 1.57
N LEU A 107 -6.69 25.96 0.66
CA LEU A 107 -5.70 25.06 0.05
C LEU A 107 -4.60 25.84 -0.67
N GLY A 108 -4.94 26.91 -1.40
CA GLY A 108 -3.97 27.79 -2.04
C GLY A 108 -3.02 28.45 -1.05
N ARG A 109 -3.52 28.99 0.06
CA ARG A 109 -2.67 29.57 1.13
C ARG A 109 -1.75 28.52 1.76
N ALA A 110 -2.29 27.32 2.06
CA ALA A 110 -1.49 26.24 2.62
C ALA A 110 -0.41 25.73 1.64
N ALA A 111 -0.72 25.69 0.34
CA ALA A 111 0.20 25.23 -0.69
C ALA A 111 1.35 26.21 -0.98
N LEU A 112 1.17 27.51 -0.73
CA LEU A 112 2.23 28.53 -0.90
C LEU A 112 3.37 28.37 0.12
N ASN A 113 3.14 27.68 1.23
CA ASN A 113 4.09 27.54 2.31
C ASN A 113 4.17 26.09 2.75
N LYS A 114 5.34 25.68 3.22
CA LYS A 114 5.54 24.35 3.83
C LYS A 114 6.12 24.53 5.23
N PRO A 115 5.30 24.89 6.23
CA PRO A 115 5.78 25.14 7.59
C PRO A 115 6.28 23.85 8.24
N ALA A 116 7.23 23.99 9.17
CA ALA A 116 7.67 22.92 10.05
C ALA A 116 6.64 22.77 11.17
N ASN A 117 5.57 22.00 10.93
CA ASN A 117 4.47 21.83 11.88
C ASN A 117 4.91 21.38 13.28
N PRO A 118 5.98 20.57 13.47
CA PRO A 118 6.46 20.22 14.80
C PRO A 118 7.04 21.40 15.59
N ASP A 119 7.53 22.44 14.91
CA ASP A 119 8.21 23.57 15.53
C ASP A 119 7.30 24.82 15.63
N VAL A 120 6.41 24.99 14.65
CA VAL A 120 5.49 26.14 14.59
C VAL A 120 4.07 25.67 14.33
N ALA A 121 3.19 25.93 15.30
CA ALA A 121 1.79 25.58 15.19
C ALA A 121 1.05 26.55 14.27
N THR A 122 0.04 26.03 13.56
CA THR A 122 -0.93 26.81 12.79
C THR A 122 -2.35 26.46 13.21
N VAL A 123 -3.31 27.35 12.99
CA VAL A 123 -4.72 27.07 13.25
C VAL A 123 -5.18 25.89 12.41
N ALA A 124 -4.82 25.85 11.13
CA ALA A 124 -5.19 24.77 10.23
C ALA A 124 -4.63 23.40 10.67
N TYR A 125 -3.43 23.35 11.25
CA TYR A 125 -2.89 22.12 11.85
C TYR A 125 -3.73 21.68 13.06
N ALA A 126 -4.11 22.61 13.94
CA ALA A 126 -4.93 22.28 15.10
C ALA A 126 -6.35 21.81 14.69
N GLU A 127 -6.96 22.43 13.70
CA GLU A 127 -8.25 22.02 13.11
C GLU A 127 -8.18 20.62 12.52
N PHE A 128 -7.09 20.30 11.79
CA PHE A 128 -6.84 18.96 11.28
C PHE A 128 -6.76 17.93 12.42
N VAL A 129 -5.95 18.18 13.44
CA VAL A 129 -5.79 17.26 14.57
C VAL A 129 -7.12 17.03 15.30
N ALA A 130 -7.89 18.10 15.54
CA ALA A 130 -9.19 18.01 16.18
C ALA A 130 -10.20 17.21 15.33
N THR A 131 -10.25 17.46 14.02
CA THR A 131 -11.13 16.74 13.09
C THR A 131 -10.72 15.28 12.95
N PHE A 132 -9.42 15.01 12.84
CA PHE A 132 -8.90 13.65 12.81
C PHE A 132 -9.28 12.88 14.09
N ALA A 133 -9.06 13.47 15.25
CA ALA A 133 -9.39 12.85 16.53
C ALA A 133 -10.89 12.57 16.69
N ARG A 134 -11.75 13.45 16.15
CA ARG A 134 -13.22 13.28 16.17
C ARG A 134 -13.68 12.18 15.23
N VAL A 135 -13.18 12.13 13.99
CA VAL A 135 -13.70 11.24 12.93
C VAL A 135 -12.97 9.89 12.91
N LEU A 136 -11.67 9.88 13.13
CA LEU A 136 -10.80 8.71 13.01
C LEU A 136 -10.17 8.27 14.34
N GLY A 137 -10.23 9.09 15.39
CA GLY A 137 -9.60 8.79 16.67
C GLY A 137 -10.16 7.54 17.35
N ASP A 138 -9.32 6.89 18.13
CA ASP A 138 -9.71 5.82 19.08
C ASP A 138 -9.24 6.25 20.48
N PRO A 139 -10.14 6.34 21.46
CA PRO A 139 -9.77 6.70 22.84
C PRO A 139 -8.70 5.79 23.47
N ARG A 140 -8.52 4.57 22.94
CA ARG A 140 -7.48 3.64 23.38
C ARG A 140 -6.12 3.94 22.76
N LEU A 141 -6.07 4.75 21.68
CA LEU A 141 -4.87 5.12 20.94
C LEU A 141 -4.77 6.66 20.86
N PRO A 142 -4.67 7.37 22.00
CA PRO A 142 -4.77 8.82 22.07
C PRO A 142 -3.57 9.58 21.53
N HIS A 143 -2.42 8.91 21.40
CA HIS A 143 -1.19 9.55 20.92
C HIS A 143 -1.17 9.57 19.40
N LEU A 144 -0.94 10.73 18.81
CA LEU A 144 -0.84 10.94 17.37
C LEU A 144 0.54 11.45 16.99
N PHE A 145 1.05 10.95 15.88
CA PHE A 145 2.24 11.48 15.21
C PHE A 145 1.99 11.50 13.72
N PHE A 146 2.32 12.61 13.06
CA PHE A 146 2.11 12.78 11.62
C PHE A 146 3.42 12.90 10.85
N VAL A 147 3.43 12.36 9.62
CA VAL A 147 4.59 12.31 8.74
C VAL A 147 4.11 12.16 7.28
N GLU A 148 4.97 12.40 6.30
CA GLU A 148 4.61 12.21 4.90
C GLU A 148 4.79 10.75 4.46
N GLY A 149 3.69 10.11 4.01
CA GLY A 149 3.71 8.81 3.36
C GLY A 149 3.62 7.59 4.29
N GLY A 150 3.11 6.48 3.73
CA GLY A 150 2.83 5.24 4.47
C GLY A 150 4.09 4.52 4.95
N ALA A 151 5.17 4.49 4.15
CA ALA A 151 6.42 3.86 4.57
C ALA A 151 6.99 4.55 5.82
N LEU A 152 7.00 5.89 5.87
CA LEU A 152 7.47 6.64 7.03
C LEU A 152 6.51 6.51 8.23
N ALA A 153 5.22 6.32 8.00
CA ALA A 153 4.28 6.00 9.08
C ALA A 153 4.65 4.67 9.75
N VAL A 154 4.87 3.61 8.97
CA VAL A 154 5.30 2.30 9.51
C VAL A 154 6.70 2.39 10.13
N GLU A 155 7.66 3.11 9.53
CA GLU A 155 8.98 3.37 10.14
C GLU A 155 8.85 3.92 11.57
N ASN A 156 7.96 4.91 11.77
CA ASN A 156 7.77 5.53 13.08
C ASN A 156 6.95 4.64 14.03
N ALA A 157 6.03 3.82 13.54
CA ALA A 157 5.38 2.78 14.35
C ALA A 157 6.40 1.76 14.87
N LEU A 158 7.35 1.34 14.03
CA LEU A 158 8.45 0.45 14.45
C LEU A 158 9.42 1.15 15.43
N LYS A 159 9.75 2.44 15.20
CA LYS A 159 10.55 3.20 16.16
C LYS A 159 9.87 3.32 17.53
N CYS A 160 8.54 3.50 17.55
CA CYS A 160 7.76 3.46 18.79
C CYS A 160 7.93 2.10 19.50
N ALA A 161 7.83 1.00 18.76
CA ALA A 161 7.96 -0.34 19.31
C ALA A 161 9.39 -0.62 19.81
N PHE A 162 10.42 -0.21 19.07
CA PHE A 162 11.83 -0.38 19.49
C PHE A 162 12.16 0.42 20.75
N ASP A 163 11.77 1.67 20.83
CA ASP A 163 12.00 2.52 22.00
C ASP A 163 11.26 1.97 23.21
N TRP A 164 9.98 1.62 23.05
CA TRP A 164 9.20 1.00 24.11
C TRP A 164 9.85 -0.29 24.62
N LYS A 165 10.24 -1.20 23.72
CA LYS A 165 10.82 -2.49 24.09
C LYS A 165 12.15 -2.36 24.80
N SER A 166 13.02 -1.46 24.34
CA SER A 166 14.31 -1.17 24.97
C SER A 166 14.11 -0.69 26.41
N ARG A 167 13.24 0.30 26.61
CA ARG A 167 12.94 0.86 27.95
C ARG A 167 12.21 -0.14 28.84
N HIS A 168 11.27 -0.88 28.30
CA HIS A 168 10.58 -1.95 29.02
C HIS A 168 11.58 -3.03 29.50
N ASN A 169 12.54 -3.43 28.66
CA ASN A 169 13.59 -4.35 29.03
C ASN A 169 14.44 -3.78 30.17
N GLU A 170 14.87 -2.53 30.07
CA GLU A 170 15.69 -1.86 31.09
C GLU A 170 14.96 -1.79 32.42
N ALA A 171 13.68 -1.40 32.44
CA ALA A 171 12.84 -1.37 33.62
C ALA A 171 12.67 -2.75 34.30
N HIS A 172 12.87 -3.83 33.56
CA HIS A 172 12.80 -5.22 34.06
C HIS A 172 14.19 -5.85 34.25
N GLY A 173 15.27 -5.06 34.34
CA GLY A 173 16.62 -5.54 34.55
C GLY A 173 17.22 -6.33 33.39
N ARG A 174 16.68 -6.16 32.17
CA ARG A 174 17.16 -6.79 30.95
C ARG A 174 18.03 -5.82 30.14
N PRO A 175 18.94 -6.29 29.28
CA PRO A 175 19.78 -5.39 28.48
C PRO A 175 18.96 -4.48 27.54
N ALA A 176 19.12 -3.17 27.66
CA ALA A 176 18.45 -2.15 26.84
C ALA A 176 18.77 -2.27 25.32
N ARG A 177 19.90 -2.92 24.95
CA ARG A 177 20.26 -3.18 23.56
C ARG A 177 19.38 -4.23 22.85
N LEU A 178 18.55 -4.97 23.59
CA LEU A 178 17.54 -5.88 23.04
C LEU A 178 16.26 -5.12 22.69
N GLY A 179 15.43 -5.71 21.83
CA GLY A 179 14.22 -5.07 21.33
C GLY A 179 14.41 -4.53 19.93
N THR A 180 15.25 -5.18 19.12
CA THR A 180 15.67 -4.71 17.79
C THR A 180 15.02 -5.46 16.64
N ARG A 181 14.17 -6.46 16.92
CA ARG A 181 13.58 -7.34 15.92
C ARG A 181 12.07 -7.13 15.80
N VAL A 182 11.57 -7.37 14.59
CA VAL A 182 10.15 -7.35 14.25
C VAL A 182 9.72 -8.75 13.80
N LEU A 183 8.71 -9.32 14.42
CA LEU A 183 8.03 -10.50 13.89
C LEU A 183 6.98 -10.06 12.88
N HIS A 184 7.05 -10.55 11.65
CA HIS A 184 6.16 -10.14 10.56
C HIS A 184 5.70 -11.33 9.70
N LEU A 185 4.73 -11.07 8.82
CA LEU A 185 4.09 -12.10 8.00
C LEU A 185 4.69 -12.18 6.59
N ARG A 186 4.60 -13.36 5.96
CA ARG A 186 4.83 -13.52 4.52
C ARG A 186 3.76 -12.75 3.73
N HIS A 187 4.06 -12.40 2.48
CA HIS A 187 3.17 -11.66 1.57
C HIS A 187 2.78 -10.27 2.08
N ALA A 188 3.58 -9.69 2.98
CA ALA A 188 3.33 -8.36 3.54
C ALA A 188 3.98 -7.26 2.70
N PHE A 189 3.33 -6.09 2.68
CA PHE A 189 3.86 -4.86 2.09
C PHE A 189 3.69 -3.70 3.07
N HIS A 190 4.80 -3.22 3.61
CA HIS A 190 4.83 -2.15 4.61
C HIS A 190 5.58 -0.89 4.14
N GLY A 191 6.10 -0.90 2.92
CA GLY A 191 6.88 0.20 2.34
C GLY A 191 8.22 -0.26 1.78
N ARG A 192 9.02 0.70 1.31
CA ARG A 192 10.32 0.44 0.64
C ARG A 192 11.46 1.31 1.21
N SER A 193 11.30 1.85 2.41
CA SER A 193 12.36 2.56 3.14
C SER A 193 13.09 1.61 4.10
N GLY A 194 14.02 2.07 4.92
CA GLY A 194 14.94 1.29 5.73
C GLY A 194 14.33 0.07 6.44
N TYR A 195 13.60 0.29 7.53
CA TYR A 195 12.98 -0.81 8.28
C TYR A 195 11.85 -1.48 7.48
N THR A 196 11.03 -0.69 6.77
CA THR A 196 9.87 -1.23 6.05
C THR A 196 10.26 -2.13 4.89
N LEU A 197 11.42 -1.90 4.25
CA LEU A 197 11.93 -2.78 3.21
C LEU A 197 12.20 -4.20 3.76
N SER A 198 12.67 -4.31 5.01
CA SER A 198 12.98 -5.58 5.65
C SER A 198 11.75 -6.43 5.95
N VAL A 199 10.58 -5.80 6.10
CA VAL A 199 9.30 -6.45 6.38
C VAL A 199 8.38 -6.52 5.17
N THR A 200 8.76 -5.93 4.01
CA THR A 200 8.08 -6.08 2.72
C THR A 200 8.61 -7.29 1.98
N ASN A 201 7.71 -8.15 1.48
CA ASN A 201 8.12 -9.40 0.84
C ASN A 201 7.09 -9.92 -0.20
N THR A 202 6.38 -9.02 -0.86
CA THR A 202 5.39 -9.36 -1.90
C THR A 202 6.01 -9.70 -3.24
N ASP A 203 7.21 -9.16 -3.53
CA ASP A 203 7.89 -9.35 -4.80
C ASP A 203 9.41 -9.13 -4.63
N PRO A 204 10.26 -10.10 -5.05
CA PRO A 204 11.71 -9.96 -5.00
C PRO A 204 12.26 -8.69 -5.66
N ASN A 205 11.67 -8.25 -6.78
CA ASN A 205 12.10 -7.02 -7.45
C ASN A 205 12.09 -5.76 -6.57
N LYS A 206 11.30 -5.78 -5.48
CA LYS A 206 11.19 -4.65 -4.55
C LYS A 206 12.29 -4.64 -3.50
N THR A 207 12.92 -5.78 -3.23
CA THR A 207 13.81 -6.00 -2.09
C THR A 207 15.19 -6.51 -2.48
N ASP A 208 15.32 -7.18 -3.65
CA ASP A 208 16.57 -7.76 -4.08
C ASP A 208 17.67 -6.71 -4.22
N ARG A 209 18.89 -7.08 -3.79
CA ARG A 209 20.12 -6.27 -3.84
C ARG A 209 20.13 -5.06 -2.90
N PHE A 210 19.13 -4.91 -2.05
CA PHE A 210 19.13 -3.91 -0.99
C PHE A 210 19.43 -4.55 0.36
N PRO A 211 20.25 -3.93 1.22
CA PRO A 211 20.46 -4.40 2.59
C PRO A 211 19.15 -4.43 3.37
N THR A 212 18.90 -5.50 4.09
CA THR A 212 17.73 -5.68 4.94
C THR A 212 18.13 -6.29 6.28
N PHE A 213 17.29 -6.10 7.30
CA PHE A 213 17.44 -6.77 8.58
C PHE A 213 16.90 -8.19 8.51
N ASP A 214 17.63 -9.14 9.08
CA ASP A 214 17.19 -10.54 9.22
C ASP A 214 16.25 -10.67 10.44
N TRP A 215 15.00 -10.27 10.23
CA TRP A 215 13.94 -10.34 11.24
C TRP A 215 13.06 -11.57 11.03
N PRO A 216 12.51 -12.16 12.12
CA PRO A 216 11.71 -13.36 12.03
C PRO A 216 10.43 -13.15 11.23
N ARG A 217 10.17 -14.06 10.31
CA ARG A 217 9.02 -14.06 9.41
C ARG A 217 8.26 -15.37 9.52
N ILE A 218 6.94 -15.30 9.67
CA ILE A 218 6.04 -16.45 9.74
C ILE A 218 5.10 -16.51 8.53
N ASP A 219 4.48 -17.65 8.32
CA ASP A 219 3.49 -17.81 7.27
C ASP A 219 2.23 -16.99 7.53
N SER A 220 1.54 -16.63 6.45
CA SER A 220 0.32 -15.84 6.44
C SER A 220 -0.84 -16.72 5.98
N PRO A 221 -1.60 -17.37 6.89
CA PRO A 221 -2.69 -18.30 6.56
C PRO A 221 -3.95 -17.54 6.14
N ALA A 222 -4.09 -17.27 4.83
CA ALA A 222 -5.27 -16.60 4.29
C ALA A 222 -6.45 -17.55 4.09
N GLN A 223 -7.65 -17.02 4.25
CA GLN A 223 -8.89 -17.70 3.90
C GLN A 223 -9.05 -17.85 2.38
N THR A 224 -9.73 -18.91 1.97
CA THR A 224 -10.21 -19.10 0.60
C THR A 224 -11.74 -19.02 0.59
N PHE A 225 -12.30 -18.36 -0.40
CA PHE A 225 -13.74 -18.14 -0.52
C PHE A 225 -14.32 -18.84 -1.75
N PRO A 226 -15.56 -19.38 -1.65
CA PRO A 226 -16.40 -19.37 -0.44
C PRO A 226 -15.80 -20.25 0.66
N VAL A 227 -16.03 -19.85 1.92
CA VAL A 227 -15.57 -20.63 3.08
C VAL A 227 -16.37 -21.91 3.18
N THR A 228 -15.68 -23.05 3.11
CA THR A 228 -16.25 -24.39 3.31
C THR A 228 -15.70 -25.02 4.59
N ALA A 229 -16.31 -26.12 5.05
CA ALA A 229 -15.77 -26.85 6.19
C ALA A 229 -14.33 -27.31 5.95
N ALA A 230 -14.02 -27.77 4.73
CA ALA A 230 -12.68 -28.21 4.34
C ALA A 230 -11.67 -27.05 4.30
N SER A 231 -12.01 -25.90 3.64
CA SER A 231 -11.13 -24.73 3.60
C SER A 231 -10.93 -24.12 4.99
N LEU A 232 -11.98 -24.12 5.84
CA LEU A 232 -11.86 -23.66 7.22
C LEU A 232 -10.94 -24.58 8.06
N ALA A 233 -11.03 -25.88 7.90
CA ALA A 233 -10.14 -26.82 8.57
C ALA A 233 -8.69 -26.65 8.13
N ALA A 234 -8.46 -26.44 6.84
CA ALA A 234 -7.13 -26.21 6.26
C ALA A 234 -6.50 -24.91 6.78
N VAL A 235 -7.24 -23.79 6.77
CA VAL A 235 -6.73 -22.51 7.26
C VAL A 235 -6.44 -22.57 8.75
N ARG A 236 -7.31 -23.18 9.58
CA ARG A 236 -7.05 -23.38 11.02
C ARG A 236 -5.80 -24.23 11.28
N ALA A 237 -5.53 -25.24 10.45
CA ALA A 237 -4.29 -26.01 10.56
C ALA A 237 -3.05 -25.17 10.21
N ALA A 238 -3.16 -24.31 9.19
CA ALA A 238 -2.08 -23.37 8.81
C ALA A 238 -1.85 -22.31 9.90
N GLU A 239 -2.92 -21.78 10.51
CA GLU A 239 -2.85 -20.83 11.64
C GLU A 239 -2.10 -21.43 12.84
N ARG A 240 -2.40 -22.67 13.21
CA ARG A 240 -1.66 -23.35 14.30
C ARG A 240 -0.18 -23.44 13.99
N ARG A 241 0.22 -23.81 12.76
CA ARG A 241 1.65 -23.87 12.38
C ARG A 241 2.30 -22.49 12.42
N ALA A 242 1.61 -21.45 11.96
CA ALA A 242 2.11 -20.08 12.00
C ALA A 242 2.27 -19.57 13.44
N LEU A 243 1.33 -19.88 14.34
CA LEU A 243 1.42 -19.53 15.77
C LEU A 243 2.57 -20.29 16.47
N GLU A 244 2.77 -21.56 16.17
CA GLU A 244 3.94 -22.30 16.68
C GLU A 244 5.26 -21.73 16.15
N ALA A 245 5.32 -21.33 14.89
CA ALA A 245 6.50 -20.65 14.34
C ALA A 245 6.75 -19.29 15.04
N ALA A 246 5.67 -18.54 15.35
CA ALA A 246 5.78 -17.30 16.11
C ALA A 246 6.31 -17.53 17.54
N LYS A 247 5.80 -18.53 18.26
CA LYS A 247 6.32 -18.93 19.59
C LYS A 247 7.80 -19.28 19.54
N ALA A 248 8.18 -20.12 18.55
CA ALA A 248 9.58 -20.50 18.35
C ALA A 248 10.49 -19.30 18.01
N ALA A 249 9.96 -18.28 17.32
CA ALA A 249 10.71 -17.05 17.06
C ALA A 249 10.97 -16.27 18.37
N PHE A 250 9.98 -16.12 19.24
CA PHE A 250 10.17 -15.51 20.56
C PHE A 250 11.14 -16.29 21.45
N GLU A 251 11.15 -17.62 21.37
CA GLU A 251 12.07 -18.47 22.12
C GLU A 251 13.51 -18.35 21.61
N ARG A 252 13.71 -18.22 20.29
CA ARG A 252 15.03 -17.99 19.68
C ARG A 252 15.59 -16.60 19.94
N HIS A 253 14.72 -15.61 20.15
CA HIS A 253 15.08 -14.21 20.36
C HIS A 253 14.46 -13.67 21.65
N PRO A 254 14.85 -14.22 22.83
CA PRO A 254 14.24 -13.85 24.09
C PRO A 254 14.45 -12.35 24.37
N HIS A 255 13.35 -11.65 24.63
CA HIS A 255 13.28 -10.21 24.90
C HIS A 255 13.73 -9.28 23.76
N ASP A 256 14.04 -9.81 22.56
CA ASP A 256 14.57 -9.03 21.44
C ASP A 256 13.52 -8.69 20.36
N ILE A 257 12.38 -9.37 20.34
CA ILE A 257 11.29 -9.01 19.45
C ILE A 257 10.49 -7.85 20.08
N ALA A 258 10.51 -6.69 19.40
CA ALA A 258 9.83 -5.47 19.86
C ALA A 258 8.34 -5.49 19.59
N CYS A 259 7.94 -6.02 18.43
CA CYS A 259 6.55 -6.10 18.05
C CYS A 259 6.25 -7.26 17.10
N VAL A 260 4.96 -7.58 17.00
CA VAL A 260 4.37 -8.30 15.88
C VAL A 260 3.71 -7.27 14.97
N LEU A 261 4.12 -7.24 13.71
CA LEU A 261 3.59 -6.34 12.67
C LEU A 261 2.73 -7.12 11.68
N ALA A 262 1.51 -6.64 11.43
CA ALA A 262 0.60 -7.22 10.44
C ALA A 262 -0.24 -6.16 9.72
N GLU A 263 -0.64 -6.47 8.48
CA GLU A 263 -1.79 -5.82 7.84
C GLU A 263 -3.05 -6.58 8.25
N PRO A 264 -4.17 -5.91 8.61
CA PRO A 264 -5.44 -6.61 8.88
C PRO A 264 -5.95 -7.42 7.68
N ILE A 265 -5.74 -6.87 6.48
CA ILE A 265 -5.90 -7.53 5.17
C ILE A 265 -4.63 -7.24 4.39
N GLN A 266 -3.94 -8.26 3.90
CA GLN A 266 -2.72 -8.09 3.11
C GLN A 266 -3.07 -7.70 1.68
N CYS A 267 -3.22 -6.40 1.46
CA CYS A 267 -3.77 -5.87 0.23
C CYS A 267 -2.87 -6.09 -0.99
N GLU A 268 -1.62 -5.66 -0.92
CA GLU A 268 -0.68 -5.74 -2.05
C GLU A 268 -0.21 -7.19 -2.30
N GLY A 269 -0.12 -7.98 -1.25
CA GLY A 269 0.24 -9.40 -1.30
C GLY A 269 -0.84 -10.34 -1.84
N GLY A 270 -1.93 -9.81 -2.43
CA GLY A 270 -2.98 -10.61 -3.05
C GLY A 270 -4.35 -10.50 -2.35
N ASP A 271 -4.65 -9.38 -1.72
CA ASP A 271 -5.91 -9.20 -0.95
C ASP A 271 -6.22 -10.41 -0.04
N ARG A 272 -5.26 -10.77 0.76
CA ARG A 272 -5.29 -11.96 1.61
C ARG A 272 -6.04 -11.65 2.91
N HIS A 273 -7.22 -12.22 3.07
CA HIS A 273 -8.03 -12.08 4.27
C HIS A 273 -7.58 -13.10 5.32
N LEU A 274 -7.02 -12.61 6.42
CA LEU A 274 -6.68 -13.40 7.59
C LEU A 274 -7.89 -13.50 8.51
N ARG A 275 -8.02 -14.59 9.24
CA ARG A 275 -9.12 -14.70 10.21
C ARG A 275 -8.86 -13.78 11.41
N PRO A 276 -9.91 -13.09 11.91
CA PRO A 276 -9.77 -12.24 13.10
C PRO A 276 -9.20 -12.98 14.30
N GLU A 277 -9.56 -14.26 14.49
CA GLU A 277 -9.10 -15.08 15.60
C GLU A 277 -7.60 -15.37 15.51
N PHE A 278 -7.04 -15.51 14.31
CA PHE A 278 -5.60 -15.67 14.12
C PHE A 278 -4.84 -14.40 14.47
N LEU A 279 -5.32 -13.25 13.99
CA LEU A 279 -4.71 -11.95 14.29
C LEU A 279 -4.81 -11.61 15.78
N ALA A 280 -5.95 -11.92 16.42
CA ALA A 280 -6.12 -11.76 17.86
C ALA A 280 -5.13 -12.64 18.65
N ALA A 281 -4.97 -13.91 18.25
CA ALA A 281 -4.01 -14.82 18.89
C ALA A 281 -2.55 -14.36 18.71
N LEU A 282 -2.20 -13.73 17.59
CA LEU A 282 -0.89 -13.11 17.40
C LEU A 282 -0.70 -11.91 18.34
N GLY A 283 -1.72 -11.07 18.53
CA GLY A 283 -1.69 -9.96 19.48
C GLY A 283 -1.55 -10.44 20.92
N GLU A 284 -2.31 -11.46 21.33
CA GLU A 284 -2.21 -12.09 22.63
C GLU A 284 -0.81 -12.69 22.89
N LEU A 285 -0.26 -13.37 21.86
CA LEU A 285 1.11 -13.90 21.95
C LEU A 285 2.15 -12.78 22.09
N ALA A 286 2.01 -11.68 21.33
CA ALA A 286 2.88 -10.52 21.46
C ALA A 286 2.87 -9.98 22.89
N HIS A 287 1.68 -9.75 23.45
CA HIS A 287 1.53 -9.27 24.82
C HIS A 287 2.10 -10.24 25.87
N ALA A 288 1.86 -11.54 25.72
CA ALA A 288 2.40 -12.58 26.61
C ALA A 288 3.93 -12.68 26.55
N ARG A 289 4.56 -12.11 25.53
CA ARG A 289 6.02 -12.10 25.32
C ARG A 289 6.65 -10.70 25.47
N ASP A 290 5.93 -9.78 26.12
CA ASP A 290 6.36 -8.39 26.29
C ASP A 290 6.72 -7.72 24.95
N ALA A 291 5.88 -7.85 23.93
CA ALA A 291 6.01 -7.18 22.64
C ALA A 291 4.72 -6.42 22.31
N LEU A 292 4.81 -5.37 21.49
CA LEU A 292 3.66 -4.63 21.02
C LEU A 292 2.98 -5.34 19.86
N PHE A 293 1.67 -5.12 19.70
CA PHE A 293 0.91 -5.51 18.52
C PHE A 293 0.69 -4.27 17.63
N VAL A 294 1.33 -4.27 16.46
CA VAL A 294 1.32 -3.14 15.51
C VAL A 294 0.53 -3.54 14.28
N LEU A 295 -0.47 -2.74 13.92
CA LEU A 295 -1.25 -2.92 12.70
C LEU A 295 -0.95 -1.82 11.67
N ASP A 296 -0.69 -2.27 10.44
CA ASP A 296 -0.56 -1.40 9.28
C ASP A 296 -1.93 -1.25 8.61
N GLU A 297 -2.57 -0.12 8.84
CA GLU A 297 -3.86 0.28 8.25
C GLU A 297 -3.69 1.27 7.09
N VAL A 298 -2.51 1.39 6.54
CA VAL A 298 -2.22 2.32 5.44
C VAL A 298 -3.17 2.14 4.26
N GLN A 299 -3.58 0.92 3.95
CA GLN A 299 -4.54 0.67 2.87
C GLN A 299 -5.96 0.36 3.35
N THR A 300 -6.11 -0.29 4.49
CA THR A 300 -7.39 -0.77 5.02
C THR A 300 -8.19 0.30 5.74
N GLY A 301 -7.51 1.32 6.28
CA GLY A 301 -8.12 2.37 7.08
C GLY A 301 -8.93 3.40 6.32
N VAL A 302 -9.49 4.32 7.06
CA VAL A 302 -10.28 5.48 6.61
C VAL A 302 -11.45 5.06 5.72
N GLY A 303 -12.34 4.25 6.29
CA GLY A 303 -13.63 3.90 5.70
C GLY A 303 -13.62 2.76 4.68
N ALA A 304 -12.47 2.36 4.16
CA ALA A 304 -12.38 1.37 3.09
C ALA A 304 -13.13 0.06 3.39
N THR A 305 -13.12 -0.36 4.67
CA THR A 305 -13.75 -1.60 5.15
C THR A 305 -15.13 -1.40 5.78
N GLY A 306 -15.67 -0.18 5.72
CA GLY A 306 -16.97 0.16 6.30
C GLY A 306 -16.92 0.58 7.78
N ALA A 307 -15.74 0.93 8.28
CA ALA A 307 -15.50 1.57 9.57
C ALA A 307 -14.28 2.48 9.45
N ALA A 308 -14.03 3.34 10.42
CA ALA A 308 -12.83 4.20 10.41
C ALA A 308 -11.56 3.36 10.21
N TRP A 309 -11.47 2.24 10.92
CA TRP A 309 -10.34 1.30 10.85
C TRP A 309 -10.80 -0.14 10.70
N CYS A 310 -10.03 -0.95 9.95
CA CYS A 310 -10.30 -2.37 9.73
C CYS A 310 -10.24 -3.16 11.04
N TYR A 311 -9.30 -2.85 11.93
CA TYR A 311 -9.17 -3.53 13.21
C TYR A 311 -10.45 -3.45 14.06
N GLN A 312 -11.23 -2.35 13.93
CA GLN A 312 -12.52 -2.20 14.63
C GLN A 312 -13.55 -3.21 14.10
N ARG A 313 -13.60 -3.41 12.77
CA ARG A 313 -14.46 -4.42 12.13
C ARG A 313 -14.08 -5.84 12.52
N LEU A 314 -12.79 -6.07 12.75
CA LEU A 314 -12.25 -7.39 13.12
C LEU A 314 -12.21 -7.63 14.64
N GLY A 315 -12.59 -6.64 15.45
CA GLY A 315 -12.57 -6.73 16.92
C GLY A 315 -11.17 -6.84 17.52
N LEU A 316 -10.13 -6.37 16.82
CA LEU A 316 -8.73 -6.43 17.26
C LEU A 316 -8.39 -5.27 18.22
N ARG A 317 -7.31 -5.42 18.97
CA ARG A 317 -6.82 -4.45 19.93
C ARG A 317 -5.32 -4.19 19.74
N PRO A 318 -4.93 -3.38 18.74
CA PRO A 318 -3.54 -2.99 18.55
C PRO A 318 -3.09 -2.01 19.63
N ASP A 319 -1.77 -1.96 19.86
CA ASP A 319 -1.10 -0.93 20.66
C ASP A 319 -0.68 0.26 19.79
N VAL A 320 -0.40 0.00 18.51
CA VAL A 320 0.04 0.98 17.53
C VAL A 320 -0.61 0.71 16.18
N VAL A 321 -1.10 1.76 15.53
CA VAL A 321 -1.67 1.72 14.18
C VAL A 321 -0.93 2.70 13.29
N ALA A 322 -0.36 2.22 12.17
CA ALA A 322 0.18 3.07 11.13
C ALA A 322 -0.88 3.36 10.06
N PHE A 323 -0.97 4.59 9.59
CA PHE A 323 -1.95 5.01 8.59
C PHE A 323 -1.36 5.97 7.55
N ALA A 324 -2.00 6.07 6.39
CA ALA A 324 -1.70 7.03 5.32
C ALA A 324 -2.81 7.01 4.25
N LYS A 325 -2.45 7.21 2.99
CA LYS A 325 -3.34 7.11 1.80
C LYS A 325 -4.60 7.94 1.95
N LYS A 326 -5.77 7.32 2.27
CA LYS A 326 -7.06 8.02 2.40
C LYS A 326 -7.06 9.09 3.48
N ALA A 327 -6.21 8.96 4.50
CA ALA A 327 -6.00 10.02 5.48
C ALA A 327 -5.28 11.25 4.90
N GLN A 328 -4.78 11.20 3.67
CA GLN A 328 -3.97 12.21 2.96
C GLN A 328 -2.60 12.45 3.62
N VAL A 329 -2.50 12.31 4.91
CA VAL A 329 -1.27 12.43 5.71
C VAL A 329 -0.93 11.06 6.27
N GLY A 330 0.35 10.69 6.29
CA GLY A 330 0.83 9.52 7.00
C GLY A 330 0.95 9.78 8.49
N GLY A 331 0.89 8.73 9.29
CA GLY A 331 1.07 8.89 10.73
C GLY A 331 0.88 7.61 11.52
N VAL A 332 0.94 7.79 12.83
CA VAL A 332 0.80 6.75 13.84
C VAL A 332 -0.24 7.17 14.87
N MET A 333 -1.13 6.26 15.24
CA MET A 333 -1.91 6.31 16.48
C MET A 333 -1.34 5.27 17.43
N ALA A 334 -1.18 5.61 18.71
CA ALA A 334 -0.64 4.71 19.72
C ALA A 334 -1.28 4.93 21.10
N GLY A 335 -1.20 3.89 21.92
CA GLY A 335 -1.73 3.92 23.29
C GLY A 335 -1.56 2.56 23.96
N GLY A 336 -2.47 2.24 24.88
CA GLY A 336 -2.45 0.96 25.54
C GLY A 336 -1.11 0.69 26.23
N ARG A 337 -0.41 -0.38 25.83
CA ARG A 337 0.87 -0.76 26.42
C ARG A 337 2.00 0.24 26.20
N VAL A 338 1.88 1.14 25.21
CA VAL A 338 2.90 2.18 25.00
C VAL A 338 3.02 3.07 26.24
N ASP A 339 1.92 3.31 26.94
CA ASP A 339 1.88 4.11 28.17
C ASP A 339 2.44 3.41 29.42
N GLU A 340 2.75 2.10 29.37
CA GLU A 340 3.48 1.41 30.44
C GLU A 340 4.90 1.96 30.61
N VAL A 341 5.44 2.64 29.59
CA VAL A 341 6.73 3.32 29.62
C VAL A 341 6.49 4.83 29.71
N ALA A 342 6.83 5.43 30.85
CA ALA A 342 6.51 6.82 31.17
C ALA A 342 7.19 7.82 30.20
N ASP A 343 8.40 7.53 29.78
CA ASP A 343 9.22 8.34 28.86
C ASP A 343 9.28 7.73 27.44
N ASN A 344 8.14 7.22 26.94
CA ASN A 344 8.00 6.73 25.58
C ASN A 344 8.16 7.84 24.52
N VAL A 345 8.21 7.47 23.24
CA VAL A 345 8.49 8.40 22.12
C VAL A 345 7.52 9.59 22.03
N PHE A 346 6.31 9.48 22.56
CA PHE A 346 5.31 10.57 22.58
C PHE A 346 5.47 11.52 23.77
N ARG A 347 6.36 11.20 24.73
CA ARG A 347 6.62 11.99 25.94
C ARG A 347 8.01 12.63 25.93
N VAL A 348 8.93 12.15 25.11
CA VAL A 348 10.29 12.67 25.02
C VAL A 348 10.45 13.54 23.78
N PRO A 349 10.65 14.86 23.90
CA PRO A 349 10.82 15.76 22.77
C PRO A 349 11.94 15.31 21.82
N GLY A 350 11.71 15.38 20.51
CA GLY A 350 12.68 15.04 19.47
C GLY A 350 12.95 13.54 19.28
N ARG A 351 12.31 12.66 20.03
CA ARG A 351 12.52 11.21 19.93
C ARG A 351 12.06 10.62 18.60
N ILE A 352 10.90 11.05 18.12
CA ILE A 352 10.42 10.89 16.75
C ILE A 352 10.09 12.27 16.23
N ASN A 353 10.57 12.60 15.01
CA ASN A 353 10.32 13.88 14.39
C ASN A 353 10.54 13.80 12.87
N SER A 354 10.03 14.78 12.16
CA SER A 354 10.37 15.10 10.77
C SER A 354 10.19 16.60 10.57
N THR A 355 10.95 17.20 9.67
CA THR A 355 10.95 18.66 9.45
C THR A 355 9.55 19.24 9.26
N TRP A 356 8.68 18.53 8.51
CA TRP A 356 7.35 19.05 8.21
C TRP A 356 6.23 18.43 9.05
N GLY A 357 6.44 17.27 9.66
CA GLY A 357 5.41 16.60 10.46
C GLY A 357 4.14 16.29 9.66
N GLY A 358 4.28 15.97 8.37
CA GLY A 358 3.20 15.94 7.38
C GLY A 358 3.03 17.27 6.63
N GLY A 359 2.45 17.23 5.42
CA GLY A 359 2.21 18.42 4.60
C GLY A 359 0.99 19.22 5.06
N LEU A 360 1.12 20.51 5.36
CA LEU A 360 0.00 21.34 5.81
C LEU A 360 -1.15 21.37 4.78
N VAL A 361 -0.85 21.45 3.49
CA VAL A 361 -1.85 21.42 2.43
C VAL A 361 -2.63 20.11 2.41
N ASP A 362 -1.96 18.99 2.72
CA ASP A 362 -2.59 17.67 2.82
C ASP A 362 -3.48 17.58 4.06
N MET A 363 -3.08 18.23 5.15
CA MET A 363 -3.88 18.33 6.38
C MET A 363 -5.16 19.13 6.16
N VAL A 364 -5.08 20.29 5.50
CA VAL A 364 -6.24 21.12 5.13
C VAL A 364 -7.20 20.33 4.25
N ARG A 365 -6.66 19.65 3.20
CA ARG A 365 -7.47 18.79 2.33
C ARG A 365 -8.12 17.65 3.11
N SER A 366 -7.37 16.99 4.00
CA SER A 366 -7.87 15.90 4.84
C SER A 366 -9.00 16.37 5.76
N THR A 367 -8.86 17.52 6.40
CA THR A 367 -9.90 18.11 7.26
C THR A 367 -11.23 18.17 6.51
N ARG A 368 -11.24 18.77 5.31
CA ARG A 368 -12.47 18.91 4.51
C ARG A 368 -13.02 17.55 4.05
N MET A 369 -12.13 16.63 3.65
CA MET A 369 -12.55 15.27 3.28
C MET A 369 -13.16 14.51 4.47
N LEU A 370 -12.60 14.62 5.66
CA LEU A 370 -13.11 13.96 6.87
C LEU A 370 -14.47 14.53 7.30
N GLU A 371 -14.68 15.85 7.17
CA GLU A 371 -15.96 16.49 7.42
C GLU A 371 -17.05 15.95 6.48
N VAL A 372 -16.73 15.77 5.18
CA VAL A 372 -17.66 15.18 4.21
C VAL A 372 -17.94 13.70 4.55
N ILE A 373 -16.90 12.93 4.88
CA ILE A 373 -17.04 11.52 5.27
C ILE A 373 -17.98 11.36 6.47
N GLU A 374 -17.83 12.21 7.49
CA GLU A 374 -18.69 12.21 8.68
C GLU A 374 -20.12 12.65 8.35
N ARG A 375 -20.27 13.81 7.69
CA ARG A 375 -21.56 14.38 7.30
C ARG A 375 -22.42 13.38 6.51
N ASP A 376 -21.84 12.73 5.53
CA ASP A 376 -22.53 11.85 4.59
C ASP A 376 -22.51 10.37 5.03
N ARG A 377 -21.96 10.08 6.21
CA ARG A 377 -21.88 8.74 6.80
C ARG A 377 -21.26 7.74 5.83
N LEU A 378 -20.13 8.13 5.22
CA LEU A 378 -19.54 7.34 4.14
C LEU A 378 -18.94 6.01 4.61
N PHE A 379 -18.70 5.80 5.91
CA PHE A 379 -18.27 4.49 6.42
C PHE A 379 -19.39 3.45 6.24
N GLU A 380 -20.60 3.80 6.64
CA GLU A 380 -21.75 2.91 6.49
C GLU A 380 -22.17 2.77 5.02
N ALA A 381 -22.02 3.82 4.22
CA ALA A 381 -22.25 3.75 2.78
C ALA A 381 -21.25 2.77 2.11
N ALA A 382 -19.97 2.84 2.47
CA ALA A 382 -18.93 1.92 1.97
C ALA A 382 -19.19 0.46 2.37
N ALA A 383 -19.74 0.22 3.58
CA ALA A 383 -20.14 -1.13 3.98
C ALA A 383 -21.23 -1.69 3.06
N ARG A 384 -22.31 -0.93 2.85
CA ARG A 384 -23.44 -1.36 1.98
C ARG A 384 -23.04 -1.52 0.51
N ALA A 385 -22.31 -0.54 -0.04
CA ALA A 385 -21.81 -0.59 -1.40
C ALA A 385 -20.86 -1.78 -1.61
N GLY A 386 -20.03 -2.09 -0.60
CA GLY A 386 -19.13 -3.24 -0.60
C GLY A 386 -19.87 -4.58 -0.61
N GLU A 387 -20.96 -4.71 0.15
CA GLU A 387 -21.81 -5.91 0.13
C GLU A 387 -22.42 -6.14 -1.26
N ARG A 388 -22.93 -5.08 -1.92
CA ARG A 388 -23.44 -5.14 -3.30
C ARG A 388 -22.34 -5.57 -4.28
N LEU A 389 -21.17 -4.94 -4.21
CA LEU A 389 -20.04 -5.28 -5.08
C LEU A 389 -19.59 -6.73 -4.90
N LEU A 390 -19.44 -7.19 -3.66
CA LEU A 390 -19.04 -8.56 -3.36
C LEU A 390 -20.09 -9.59 -3.81
N ALA A 391 -21.37 -9.31 -3.64
CA ALA A 391 -22.46 -10.16 -4.14
C ALA A 391 -22.39 -10.29 -5.66
N GLY A 392 -22.18 -9.20 -6.40
CA GLY A 392 -21.99 -9.20 -7.84
C GLY A 392 -20.76 -9.99 -8.30
N LEU A 393 -19.61 -9.81 -7.64
CA LEU A 393 -18.40 -10.58 -7.93
C LEU A 393 -18.60 -12.08 -7.65
N THR A 394 -19.34 -12.42 -6.60
CA THR A 394 -19.68 -13.81 -6.27
C THR A 394 -20.56 -14.45 -7.35
N ALA A 395 -21.56 -13.72 -7.85
CA ALA A 395 -22.41 -14.17 -8.94
C ALA A 395 -21.62 -14.35 -10.24
N LEU A 396 -20.71 -13.43 -10.57
CA LEU A 396 -19.81 -13.55 -11.72
C LEU A 396 -18.90 -14.79 -11.62
N ALA A 397 -18.31 -15.03 -10.45
CA ALA A 397 -17.49 -16.23 -10.23
C ALA A 397 -18.30 -17.52 -10.38
N ALA A 398 -19.55 -17.55 -9.91
CA ALA A 398 -20.45 -18.68 -10.12
C ALA A 398 -20.80 -18.90 -11.60
N GLY A 399 -20.92 -17.82 -12.40
CA GLY A 399 -21.15 -17.88 -13.84
C GLY A 399 -19.91 -18.31 -14.65
N HIS A 400 -18.71 -18.07 -14.13
CA HIS A 400 -17.44 -18.36 -14.81
C HIS A 400 -16.47 -19.18 -13.92
N PRO A 401 -16.85 -20.35 -13.37
CA PRO A 401 -16.11 -21.02 -12.29
C PRO A 401 -14.73 -21.56 -12.70
N ARG A 402 -14.43 -21.65 -14.01
CA ARG A 402 -13.09 -22.02 -14.52
C ARG A 402 -12.15 -20.83 -14.69
N LEU A 403 -12.69 -19.62 -14.64
CA LEU A 403 -11.95 -18.37 -14.89
C LEU A 403 -11.87 -17.50 -13.63
N LEU A 404 -12.99 -17.32 -12.93
CA LEU A 404 -13.07 -16.47 -11.75
C LEU A 404 -13.21 -17.34 -10.48
N SER A 405 -12.38 -17.05 -9.50
CA SER A 405 -12.38 -17.78 -8.23
C SER A 405 -12.15 -16.86 -7.06
N ASN A 406 -12.41 -17.36 -5.86
CA ASN A 406 -12.05 -16.73 -4.60
C ASN A 406 -12.55 -15.26 -4.47
N PRO A 407 -13.82 -14.94 -4.83
CA PRO A 407 -14.37 -13.60 -4.62
C PRO A 407 -14.42 -13.29 -3.14
N ARG A 408 -13.85 -12.17 -2.73
CA ARG A 408 -13.70 -11.75 -1.34
C ARG A 408 -13.78 -10.25 -1.18
N GLY A 409 -14.13 -9.81 0.01
CA GLY A 409 -14.19 -8.39 0.31
C GLY A 409 -14.60 -8.09 1.75
N LEU A 410 -14.28 -6.88 2.18
CA LEU A 410 -14.77 -6.26 3.38
C LEU A 410 -14.94 -4.76 3.10
N GLY A 411 -16.20 -4.28 3.13
CA GLY A 411 -16.53 -2.97 2.58
C GLY A 411 -16.12 -2.89 1.10
N LEU A 412 -15.53 -1.79 0.68
CA LEU A 412 -15.08 -1.55 -0.70
C LEU A 412 -13.70 -2.14 -1.04
N LEU A 413 -13.05 -2.82 -0.10
CA LEU A 413 -11.90 -3.64 -0.40
C LEU A 413 -12.37 -5.00 -0.94
N CYS A 414 -12.59 -5.10 -2.25
CA CYS A 414 -13.03 -6.32 -2.91
C CYS A 414 -11.99 -6.83 -3.91
N ALA A 415 -11.98 -8.15 -4.12
CA ALA A 415 -11.05 -8.81 -5.03
C ALA A 415 -11.59 -10.17 -5.51
N PHE A 416 -11.03 -10.66 -6.60
CA PHE A 416 -11.20 -12.01 -7.11
C PHE A 416 -9.91 -12.50 -7.78
N ASP A 417 -9.77 -13.81 -7.94
CA ASP A 417 -8.60 -14.41 -8.54
C ASP A 417 -8.90 -14.95 -9.93
N LEU A 418 -7.89 -14.90 -10.80
CA LEU A 418 -7.82 -15.51 -12.12
C LEU A 418 -6.88 -16.72 -12.09
N PRO A 419 -6.90 -17.63 -13.08
CA PRO A 419 -6.14 -18.87 -13.02
C PRO A 419 -4.62 -18.67 -12.94
N ASP A 420 -4.12 -17.63 -13.59
CA ASP A 420 -2.70 -17.33 -13.68
C ASP A 420 -2.45 -15.83 -13.94
N ARG A 421 -1.18 -15.43 -13.85
CA ARG A 421 -0.73 -14.04 -14.02
C ARG A 421 -1.04 -13.52 -15.43
N ALA A 422 -0.85 -14.33 -16.47
CA ALA A 422 -1.06 -13.89 -17.85
C ALA A 422 -2.53 -13.58 -18.13
N THR A 423 -3.42 -14.44 -17.65
CA THR A 423 -4.88 -14.24 -17.72
C THR A 423 -5.30 -13.00 -16.90
N ARG A 424 -4.72 -12.79 -15.71
CA ARG A 424 -4.96 -11.61 -14.90
C ARG A 424 -4.53 -10.32 -15.63
N ASP A 425 -3.33 -10.32 -16.22
CA ASP A 425 -2.78 -9.15 -16.91
C ASP A 425 -3.61 -8.82 -18.16
N GLU A 426 -4.07 -9.83 -18.90
CA GLU A 426 -4.97 -9.64 -20.05
C GLU A 426 -6.35 -9.13 -19.61
N ALA A 427 -6.89 -9.62 -18.49
CA ALA A 427 -8.15 -9.10 -17.94
C ALA A 427 -8.03 -7.60 -17.59
N LEU A 428 -6.94 -7.21 -16.91
CA LEU A 428 -6.68 -5.80 -16.58
C LEU A 428 -6.51 -4.93 -17.82
N ARG A 429 -5.83 -5.45 -18.85
CA ARG A 429 -5.69 -4.75 -20.13
C ARG A 429 -7.03 -4.52 -20.78
N ARG A 430 -7.89 -5.56 -20.89
CA ARG A 430 -9.23 -5.45 -21.48
C ARG A 430 -10.13 -4.52 -20.69
N LEU A 431 -10.14 -4.63 -19.37
CA LEU A 431 -10.90 -3.70 -18.53
C LEU A 431 -10.53 -2.26 -18.81
N ARG A 432 -9.24 -1.95 -18.96
CA ARG A 432 -8.79 -0.60 -19.25
C ARG A 432 -9.07 -0.17 -20.68
N VAL A 433 -8.69 -1.00 -21.68
CA VAL A 433 -8.69 -0.60 -23.08
C VAL A 433 -10.06 -0.75 -23.74
N ASP A 434 -10.75 -1.87 -23.44
CA ASP A 434 -11.99 -2.20 -24.13
C ASP A 434 -13.23 -1.71 -23.34
N GLU A 435 -13.11 -1.66 -21.99
CA GLU A 435 -14.22 -1.33 -21.09
C GLU A 435 -14.09 0.02 -20.37
N HIS A 436 -12.94 0.68 -20.48
CA HIS A 436 -12.62 1.94 -19.80
C HIS A 436 -12.83 1.88 -18.28
N VAL A 437 -12.44 0.76 -17.66
CA VAL A 437 -12.49 0.54 -16.21
C VAL A 437 -11.08 0.34 -15.68
N LEU A 438 -10.68 1.15 -14.69
CA LEU A 438 -9.37 1.08 -14.06
C LEU A 438 -9.43 0.27 -12.77
N THR A 439 -8.67 -0.80 -12.71
CA THR A 439 -8.50 -1.66 -11.53
C THR A 439 -7.02 -1.96 -11.31
N LEU A 440 -6.70 -2.71 -10.27
CA LEU A 440 -5.32 -3.01 -9.86
C LEU A 440 -5.01 -4.49 -9.79
N PRO A 441 -3.78 -4.91 -10.12
CA PRO A 441 -3.27 -6.22 -9.75
C PRO A 441 -2.94 -6.28 -8.25
N ALA A 442 -2.99 -7.48 -7.68
CA ALA A 442 -2.41 -7.81 -6.38
C ALA A 442 -1.86 -9.24 -6.37
N GLY A 443 -0.72 -9.48 -5.73
CA GLY A 443 -0.05 -10.76 -5.79
C GLY A 443 0.12 -11.25 -7.22
N ASP A 444 -0.01 -12.57 -7.43
CA ASP A 444 0.21 -13.17 -8.75
C ASP A 444 -1.04 -13.19 -9.64
N VAL A 445 -2.21 -13.45 -9.06
CA VAL A 445 -3.41 -13.80 -9.84
C VAL A 445 -4.63 -12.92 -9.53
N THR A 446 -4.52 -11.99 -8.58
CA THR A 446 -5.65 -11.24 -8.05
C THR A 446 -5.89 -9.95 -8.83
N VAL A 447 -7.16 -9.68 -9.14
CA VAL A 447 -7.69 -8.36 -9.49
C VAL A 447 -8.34 -7.76 -8.25
N ARG A 448 -7.89 -6.58 -7.85
CA ARG A 448 -8.46 -5.85 -6.70
C ARG A 448 -9.19 -4.59 -7.14
N VAL A 449 -10.30 -4.32 -6.47
CA VAL A 449 -11.20 -3.19 -6.70
C VAL A 449 -11.10 -2.23 -5.52
N ARG A 450 -10.83 -0.95 -5.80
CA ARG A 450 -10.56 0.10 -4.80
C ARG A 450 -11.26 1.41 -5.20
N PRO A 451 -12.59 1.45 -5.26
CA PRO A 451 -13.29 2.68 -5.61
C PRO A 451 -13.20 3.71 -4.47
N ALA A 452 -13.56 4.95 -4.78
CA ALA A 452 -13.82 5.96 -3.75
C ALA A 452 -15.02 5.56 -2.88
N LEU A 453 -15.08 6.08 -1.63
CA LEU A 453 -16.18 5.81 -0.69
C LEU A 453 -17.54 6.31 -1.20
N THR A 454 -17.51 7.22 -2.17
CA THR A 454 -18.67 7.84 -2.81
C THR A 454 -19.19 7.08 -4.03
N ILE A 455 -18.71 5.86 -4.31
CA ILE A 455 -19.19 5.07 -5.45
C ILE A 455 -20.70 4.83 -5.36
N THR A 456 -21.38 4.90 -6.49
CA THR A 456 -22.82 4.69 -6.59
C THR A 456 -23.18 3.27 -7.00
N ASP A 457 -24.42 2.87 -6.77
CA ASP A 457 -24.94 1.56 -7.19
C ASP A 457 -24.86 1.38 -8.70
N ASP A 458 -25.18 2.42 -9.50
CA ASP A 458 -25.08 2.39 -10.96
C ASP A 458 -23.65 2.18 -11.45
N GLU A 459 -22.66 2.79 -10.78
CA GLU A 459 -21.25 2.61 -11.10
C GLU A 459 -20.75 1.21 -10.71
N ILE A 460 -21.25 0.64 -9.61
CA ILE A 460 -20.99 -0.76 -9.25
C ILE A 460 -21.56 -1.70 -10.32
N ASP A 461 -22.79 -1.46 -10.76
CA ASP A 461 -23.44 -2.28 -11.78
C ASP A 461 -22.72 -2.19 -13.12
N ALA A 462 -22.29 -0.98 -13.50
CA ALA A 462 -21.48 -0.76 -14.70
C ALA A 462 -20.14 -1.51 -14.64
N ALA A 463 -19.47 -1.48 -13.48
CA ALA A 463 -18.23 -2.22 -13.25
C ALA A 463 -18.43 -3.74 -13.35
N LEU A 464 -19.47 -4.27 -12.69
CA LEU A 464 -19.82 -5.69 -12.74
C LEU A 464 -20.17 -6.15 -14.16
N ALA A 465 -20.89 -5.34 -14.92
CA ALA A 465 -21.18 -5.61 -16.33
C ALA A 465 -19.89 -5.66 -17.18
N ALA A 466 -18.95 -4.74 -16.97
CA ALA A 466 -17.64 -4.73 -17.64
C ALA A 466 -16.83 -5.99 -17.27
N PHE A 467 -16.77 -6.37 -15.99
CA PHE A 467 -16.12 -7.62 -15.54
C PHE A 467 -16.74 -8.84 -16.21
N GLY A 468 -18.08 -8.88 -16.34
CA GLY A 468 -18.81 -9.96 -17.02
C GLY A 468 -18.45 -10.06 -18.50
N ARG A 469 -18.40 -8.94 -19.23
CA ARG A 469 -18.00 -8.92 -20.66
C ARG A 469 -16.56 -9.40 -20.86
N VAL A 470 -15.64 -8.94 -20.02
CA VAL A 470 -14.23 -9.39 -20.08
C VAL A 470 -14.12 -10.88 -19.75
N ALA A 471 -14.86 -11.37 -18.75
CA ALA A 471 -14.88 -12.79 -18.40
C ALA A 471 -15.43 -13.65 -19.55
N ALA A 472 -16.50 -13.24 -20.19
CA ALA A 472 -17.07 -13.93 -21.34
C ALA A 472 -16.10 -13.98 -22.53
N ALA A 473 -15.43 -12.86 -22.82
CA ALA A 473 -14.45 -12.76 -23.93
C ALA A 473 -13.22 -13.65 -23.67
N LEU A 474 -12.72 -13.72 -22.41
CA LEU A 474 -11.62 -14.61 -22.05
C LEU A 474 -12.02 -16.08 -22.09
N ALA A 475 -13.24 -16.41 -21.68
CA ALA A 475 -13.75 -17.78 -21.74
C ALA A 475 -13.99 -18.26 -23.20
N GLY A 476 -14.45 -17.38 -24.10
CA GLY A 476 -14.66 -17.66 -25.53
C GLY A 476 -13.33 -17.84 -26.28
N GLY A 477 -12.31 -17.02 -26.01
CA GLY A 477 -10.97 -17.15 -26.61
C GLY A 477 -10.21 -18.41 -26.21
N ALA A 478 -10.50 -19.00 -25.05
CA ALA A 478 -9.94 -20.28 -24.63
C ALA A 478 -10.49 -21.48 -25.46
N GLY A 479 -11.67 -21.33 -26.07
CA GLY A 479 -12.25 -22.33 -26.96
C GLY A 479 -11.59 -22.40 -28.35
N GLU A 480 -11.11 -21.27 -28.88
CA GLU A 480 -10.44 -21.20 -30.18
C GLU A 480 -8.94 -21.59 -30.11
N ALA A 481 -8.27 -21.38 -28.97
CA ALA A 481 -6.89 -21.79 -28.77
C ALA A 481 -6.70 -23.31 -28.67
N GLY A 482 -7.77 -24.08 -28.40
CA GLY A 482 -7.76 -25.55 -28.32
C GLY A 482 -7.68 -26.26 -29.68
N VAL A 483 -7.82 -25.58 -30.82
CA VAL A 483 -7.83 -26.16 -32.17
C VAL A 483 -6.52 -25.94 -32.94
N VAL A 484 -5.59 -25.16 -32.43
CA VAL A 484 -4.27 -24.93 -33.07
C VAL A 484 -3.13 -25.52 -32.21
N ALA A 485 -3.25 -26.77 -31.81
CA ALA A 485 -2.14 -27.56 -31.29
C ALA A 485 -1.57 -28.44 -32.40
N GLY A 486 -0.62 -27.93 -33.17
CA GLY A 486 0.02 -28.67 -34.25
C GLY A 486 1.17 -27.97 -34.96
N ARG A 487 2.01 -27.19 -34.25
CA ARG A 487 3.34 -26.83 -34.76
C ARG A 487 4.34 -26.83 -33.61
N ALA A 488 5.16 -27.86 -33.63
CA ALA A 488 6.31 -28.03 -32.74
C ALA A 488 7.30 -26.88 -32.90
N THR A 489 7.60 -26.19 -31.83
CA THR A 489 8.72 -25.25 -31.72
C THR A 489 10.01 -26.06 -31.49
N PRO A 490 11.13 -25.75 -32.15
CA PRO A 490 12.39 -26.51 -31.97
C PRO A 490 12.96 -26.24 -30.56
N ALA A 491 13.38 -27.31 -29.92
CA ALA A 491 14.08 -27.28 -28.63
C ALA A 491 15.39 -26.49 -28.73
N LEU A 492 15.56 -25.49 -27.88
CA LEU A 492 16.83 -24.84 -27.60
C LEU A 492 17.70 -25.81 -26.75
N ARG A 493 18.85 -26.17 -27.29
CA ARG A 493 19.87 -26.97 -26.59
C ARG A 493 20.44 -26.20 -25.40
N PRO A 494 20.81 -26.88 -24.30
CA PRO A 494 21.50 -26.24 -23.18
C PRO A 494 22.95 -25.93 -23.56
N ALA A 495 23.40 -24.71 -23.24
CA ALA A 495 24.80 -24.33 -23.35
C ALA A 495 25.59 -24.96 -22.19
N THR A 496 26.63 -25.67 -22.54
CA THR A 496 27.61 -26.30 -21.66
C THR A 496 28.46 -25.28 -20.90
N GLU A 497 28.78 -25.65 -19.67
CA GLU A 497 29.70 -24.99 -18.75
C GLU A 497 31.07 -24.72 -19.36
N SER A 498 31.65 -23.56 -19.05
CA SER A 498 33.09 -23.43 -18.82
C SER A 498 33.37 -22.23 -17.90
N SER A 499 33.82 -22.55 -16.69
CA SER A 499 34.56 -21.63 -15.82
C SER A 499 35.96 -21.39 -16.35
N PRO A 500 36.58 -20.25 -16.00
CA PRO A 500 37.88 -20.38 -15.36
C PRO A 500 37.99 -19.63 -14.02
N ALA A 501 38.69 -20.28 -13.13
CA ALA A 501 39.15 -19.79 -11.84
C ALA A 501 40.14 -18.63 -12.00
N TYR A 502 40.03 -17.63 -11.10
CA TYR A 502 41.17 -16.77 -10.76
C TYR A 502 41.35 -16.77 -9.26
N GLY A 503 42.45 -17.30 -8.84
CA GLY A 503 42.95 -17.22 -7.48
C GLY A 503 43.95 -16.07 -7.34
N GLY A 504 44.21 -15.67 -6.10
CA GLY A 504 45.38 -14.89 -5.67
C GLY A 504 45.01 -13.57 -4.98
N GLY A 505 44.95 -13.50 -3.73
CA GLY A 505 45.89 -13.10 -2.70
C GLY A 505 46.22 -11.62 -2.66
N GLY A 506 45.94 -10.97 -1.52
CA GLY A 506 46.46 -9.65 -1.21
C GLY A 506 45.76 -8.97 -0.04
N GLY A 507 46.28 -9.20 1.17
CA GLY A 507 45.84 -8.49 2.38
C GLY A 507 46.20 -7.01 2.32
N GLY A 508 45.27 -6.16 2.74
CA GLY A 508 45.46 -4.73 2.96
C GLY A 508 44.81 -4.31 4.28
N ARG A 509 45.65 -3.89 5.18
CA ARG A 509 45.32 -3.43 6.55
C ARG A 509 44.41 -2.21 6.51
N LEU A 510 43.37 -2.22 7.32
CA LEU A 510 42.63 -1.03 7.76
C LEU A 510 43.54 -0.14 8.62
N ALA A 511 43.74 1.10 8.18
CA ALA A 511 44.33 2.15 9.01
C ALA A 511 43.16 2.95 9.63
N ALA A 512 43.23 3.05 10.95
CA ALA A 512 42.38 3.90 11.75
C ALA A 512 42.67 5.38 11.46
N CYS A 513 41.65 6.20 11.31
CA CYS A 513 41.76 7.65 11.45
C CYS A 513 41.20 8.02 12.82
N ALA A 514 42.12 8.46 13.67
CA ALA A 514 41.83 9.09 14.95
C ALA A 514 41.88 10.62 14.79
N ASP A 515 41.06 11.28 15.59
CA ASP A 515 41.14 12.63 16.14
C ASP A 515 41.43 13.85 15.24
N LEU A 516 40.46 14.71 15.19
CA LEU A 516 40.66 16.14 15.16
C LEU A 516 39.70 16.81 16.16
N THR A 517 40.15 16.90 17.41
CA THR A 517 39.77 17.97 18.33
C THR A 517 40.68 19.14 18.08
N GLY A 518 40.15 20.33 17.84
CA GLY A 518 40.88 21.57 17.74
C GLY A 518 40.03 22.72 18.26
N ASP A 519 40.34 23.11 19.48
CA ASP A 519 39.89 24.31 20.14
C ASP A 519 40.10 25.58 19.31
N GLY A 520 39.28 26.59 19.62
CA GLY A 520 39.69 27.95 19.32
C GLY A 520 38.58 28.98 19.21
N SER A 521 38.28 29.64 20.36
CA SER A 521 37.66 30.95 20.59
C SER A 521 36.24 31.21 20.08
#